data_c7e6e9065da2dd51f07dd92ceae3cf95
#
_entry.id   c7e6e9065da2dd51f07dd92ceae3cf95
#
_cell.length_a   1.000
_cell.length_b   1.000
_cell.length_c   1.000
_cell.angle_alpha   90.00
_cell.angle_beta   90.00
_cell.angle_gamma   90.00
#
_symmetry.space_group_name_H-M   'P 1'
#
loop_
_entity.id
_entity.type
_entity.pdbx_description
1 polymer ?
#
loop_
_entity_poly.entity_id
_entity_poly.type
_entity_poly.pdbx_seq_one_letter_code
_entity_poly.pdbx_strand_id
1 'polypeptide(L)'
;MNSGGLEREFFIYIPDNLIDSTDISPLVMNFHGGDGYAEYEMEYTGFRELSESENFIAVYPQGTVAEGKGSTGWFTGIGCNTAGEVCDVAFISELIDALVSEYYIDADRVYASGFSNGGFMIYSLACYLSDKVAAFGPVAGLMYTEELDNCTPDRPLPIIHIHGENDSAIPIEGSSYAV
;
A
#
# COMPACT_ATOMS: atom_id res chain seq x y z
N MET A 1 -5.28 3.10 14.77
CA MET A 1 -5.41 1.71 15.27
C MET A 1 -4.11 1.23 15.89
N ASN A 2 -4.12 0.18 16.70
CA ASN A 2 -2.88 -0.42 17.20
C ASN A 2 -2.54 -1.66 16.37
N SER A 3 -1.30 -1.76 15.87
CA SER A 3 -0.80 -2.90 15.11
C SER A 3 0.67 -3.15 15.48
N GLY A 4 1.02 -4.40 15.78
CA GLY A 4 2.38 -4.76 16.18
C GLY A 4 2.89 -4.04 17.43
N GLY A 5 2.01 -3.54 18.30
CA GLY A 5 2.35 -2.75 19.49
C GLY A 5 2.64 -1.27 19.21
N LEU A 6 2.45 -0.81 17.97
CA LEU A 6 2.59 0.59 17.56
C LEU A 6 1.21 1.20 17.31
N GLU A 7 1.07 2.48 17.65
CA GLU A 7 -0.06 3.27 17.20
C GLU A 7 0.14 3.62 15.72
N ARG A 8 -0.82 3.19 14.88
CA ARG A 8 -0.77 3.38 13.43
C ARG A 8 -1.87 4.33 13.00
N GLU A 9 -1.54 5.18 12.05
CA GLU A 9 -2.41 6.20 11.48
C GLU A 9 -2.75 5.87 10.04
N PHE A 10 -3.91 6.28 9.59
CA PHE A 10 -4.34 6.26 8.20
C PHE A 10 -5.44 7.30 7.99
N PHE A 11 -5.59 7.79 6.77
CA PHE A 11 -6.71 8.62 6.36
C PHE A 11 -7.64 7.80 5.49
N ILE A 12 -8.95 8.01 5.67
CA ILE A 12 -10.00 7.40 4.85
C ILE A 12 -10.82 8.50 4.20
N TYR A 13 -11.08 8.34 2.92
CA TYR A 13 -11.99 9.19 2.17
C TYR A 13 -13.15 8.35 1.66
N ILE A 14 -14.36 8.75 2.03
CA ILE A 14 -15.62 8.10 1.64
C ILE A 14 -16.36 9.08 0.74
N PRO A 15 -16.66 8.71 -0.53
CA PRO A 15 -17.45 9.56 -1.42
C PRO A 15 -18.79 9.95 -0.82
N ASP A 16 -19.27 11.15 -1.15
CA ASP A 16 -20.52 11.71 -0.60
C ASP A 16 -21.72 10.76 -0.75
N ASN A 17 -21.81 10.07 -1.88
CA ASN A 17 -22.89 9.12 -2.16
C ASN A 17 -22.78 7.79 -1.40
N LEU A 18 -21.65 7.51 -0.75
CA LEU A 18 -21.42 6.29 0.04
C LEU A 18 -21.53 6.52 1.56
N ILE A 19 -21.58 7.77 2.04
CA ILE A 19 -21.54 8.11 3.48
C ILE A 19 -22.66 7.39 4.27
N ASP A 20 -23.89 7.40 3.77
CA ASP A 20 -25.04 6.74 4.42
C ASP A 20 -25.56 5.55 3.60
N SER A 21 -24.78 5.07 2.62
CA SER A 21 -25.13 3.94 1.79
C SER A 21 -24.78 2.61 2.44
N THR A 22 -25.55 1.60 2.11
CA THR A 22 -25.22 0.19 2.38
C THR A 22 -24.72 -0.54 1.14
N ASP A 23 -24.40 0.20 0.08
CA ASP A 23 -23.85 -0.36 -1.15
C ASP A 23 -22.43 -0.85 -0.91
N ILE A 24 -22.15 -2.07 -1.33
CA ILE A 24 -20.85 -2.69 -1.19
C ILE A 24 -19.89 -2.09 -2.23
N SER A 25 -18.83 -1.42 -1.77
CA SER A 25 -17.93 -0.62 -2.59
C SER A 25 -16.51 -1.17 -2.63
N PRO A 26 -15.74 -0.92 -3.71
CA PRO A 26 -14.32 -1.23 -3.74
C PRO A 26 -13.53 -0.40 -2.71
N LEU A 27 -12.38 -0.94 -2.29
CA LEU A 27 -11.37 -0.24 -1.51
C LEU A 27 -10.13 -0.01 -2.39
N VAL A 28 -9.63 1.23 -2.43
CA VAL A 28 -8.34 1.56 -3.06
C VAL A 28 -7.42 2.15 -2.00
N MET A 29 -6.30 1.49 -1.75
CA MET A 29 -5.25 1.98 -0.85
C MET A 29 -4.15 2.64 -1.65
N ASN A 30 -3.69 3.83 -1.22
CA ASN A 30 -2.61 4.56 -1.87
C ASN A 30 -1.49 4.88 -0.88
N PHE A 31 -0.26 4.48 -1.23
CA PHE A 31 0.91 4.46 -0.36
C PHE A 31 1.89 5.56 -0.75
N HIS A 32 2.19 6.45 0.20
CA HIS A 32 3.15 7.55 0.01
C HIS A 32 4.58 7.05 -0.24
N GLY A 33 5.41 7.87 -0.86
CA GLY A 33 6.83 7.63 -1.02
C GLY A 33 7.63 7.79 0.28
N GLY A 34 8.93 7.55 0.23
CA GLY A 34 9.85 7.81 1.34
C GLY A 34 9.80 9.29 1.74
N ASP A 35 9.93 9.58 3.03
CA ASP A 35 9.78 10.91 3.64
C ASP A 35 8.39 11.55 3.45
N GLY A 36 7.43 10.77 2.91
CA GLY A 36 6.07 11.22 2.65
C GLY A 36 5.13 11.08 3.86
N TYR A 37 3.95 11.66 3.72
CA TYR A 37 2.88 11.61 4.70
C TYR A 37 1.56 11.27 4.02
N ALA A 38 0.76 10.46 4.68
CA ALA A 38 -0.54 10.02 4.18
C ALA A 38 -1.49 11.18 3.86
N GLU A 39 -1.45 12.26 4.65
CA GLU A 39 -2.24 13.48 4.42
C GLU A 39 -1.86 14.16 3.10
N TYR A 40 -0.56 14.29 2.79
CA TYR A 40 -0.11 14.83 1.51
C TYR A 40 -0.44 13.92 0.33
N GLU A 41 -0.31 12.62 0.51
CA GLU A 41 -0.67 11.63 -0.51
C GLU A 41 -2.16 11.75 -0.87
N MET A 42 -3.01 11.90 0.12
CA MET A 42 -4.45 12.12 -0.05
C MET A 42 -4.77 13.41 -0.84
N GLU A 43 -3.99 14.48 -0.60
CA GLU A 43 -4.19 15.78 -1.27
C GLU A 43 -3.61 15.81 -2.69
N TYR A 44 -2.51 15.08 -2.92
CA TYR A 44 -1.67 15.21 -4.10
C TYR A 44 -2.08 14.29 -5.25
N THR A 45 -2.60 13.09 -4.97
CA THR A 45 -2.70 12.03 -5.98
C THR A 45 -3.99 12.06 -6.82
N GLY A 46 -4.96 12.92 -6.47
CA GLY A 46 -6.26 12.97 -7.16
C GLY A 46 -7.17 11.75 -6.95
N PHE A 47 -6.81 10.83 -6.04
CA PHE A 47 -7.67 9.67 -5.77
C PHE A 47 -8.98 10.03 -5.07
N ARG A 48 -9.07 11.19 -4.39
CA ARG A 48 -10.35 11.66 -3.83
C ARG A 48 -11.35 12.00 -4.92
N GLU A 49 -10.92 12.78 -5.92
CA GLU A 49 -11.75 13.16 -7.07
C GLU A 49 -12.16 11.94 -7.89
N LEU A 50 -11.24 10.99 -8.03
CA LEU A 50 -11.51 9.72 -8.70
C LEU A 50 -12.48 8.85 -7.89
N SER A 51 -12.34 8.83 -6.57
CA SER A 51 -13.23 8.13 -5.63
C SER A 51 -14.68 8.62 -5.76
N GLU A 52 -14.88 9.95 -5.88
CA GLU A 52 -16.20 10.53 -6.12
C GLU A 52 -16.83 10.10 -7.46
N SER A 53 -16.02 10.02 -8.52
CA SER A 53 -16.52 9.68 -9.86
C SER A 53 -16.74 8.18 -10.05
N GLU A 54 -15.94 7.33 -9.41
CA GLU A 54 -15.90 5.90 -9.64
C GLU A 54 -16.48 5.06 -8.47
N ASN A 55 -16.92 5.72 -7.39
CA ASN A 55 -17.60 5.11 -6.25
C ASN A 55 -16.78 4.02 -5.55
N PHE A 56 -15.58 4.36 -5.10
CA PHE A 56 -14.76 3.52 -4.23
C PHE A 56 -14.32 4.27 -2.97
N ILE A 57 -14.05 3.56 -1.89
CA ILE A 57 -13.47 4.13 -0.68
C ILE A 57 -11.95 4.22 -0.88
N ALA A 58 -11.36 5.42 -0.68
CA ALA A 58 -9.93 5.61 -0.76
C ALA A 58 -9.29 5.63 0.64
N VAL A 59 -8.17 4.93 0.82
CA VAL A 59 -7.44 4.87 2.09
C VAL A 59 -5.97 5.18 1.86
N TYR A 60 -5.42 5.99 2.75
CA TYR A 60 -4.03 6.45 2.73
C TYR A 60 -3.38 6.04 4.06
N PRO A 61 -2.73 4.88 4.11
CA PRO A 61 -2.01 4.46 5.30
C PRO A 61 -0.78 5.33 5.54
N GLN A 62 -0.38 5.51 6.82
CA GLN A 62 0.84 6.22 7.20
C GLN A 62 1.96 5.22 7.51
N GLY A 63 3.06 5.34 6.79
CA GLY A 63 4.31 4.64 7.09
C GLY A 63 4.94 5.15 8.38
N THR A 64 5.75 4.32 9.02
CA THR A 64 6.41 4.65 10.29
C THR A 64 7.72 5.41 10.09
N VAL A 65 8.21 6.01 11.16
CA VAL A 65 9.56 6.57 11.20
C VAL A 65 10.55 5.47 11.56
N ALA A 66 11.52 5.22 10.68
CA ALA A 66 12.59 4.27 10.97
C ALA A 66 13.41 4.74 12.16
N GLU A 67 13.70 3.85 13.11
CA GLU A 67 14.55 4.16 14.24
C GLU A 67 15.91 4.68 13.75
N GLY A 68 16.27 5.89 14.22
CA GLY A 68 17.54 6.55 13.85
C GLY A 68 17.57 7.23 12.47
N LYS A 69 16.52 7.16 11.64
CA LYS A 69 16.48 7.82 10.32
C LYS A 69 15.74 9.15 10.29
N GLY A 70 14.82 9.37 11.23
CA GLY A 70 14.06 10.63 11.33
C GLY A 70 13.11 10.90 10.15
N SER A 71 12.91 9.91 9.28
CA SER A 71 12.07 10.00 8.09
C SER A 71 11.05 8.87 8.02
N THR A 72 9.87 9.17 7.50
CA THR A 72 8.79 8.20 7.30
C THR A 72 9.07 7.28 6.12
N GLY A 73 8.58 6.07 6.18
CA GLY A 73 8.70 5.11 5.08
C GLY A 73 8.03 3.78 5.39
N TRP A 74 8.12 2.88 4.43
CA TRP A 74 7.56 1.53 4.50
C TRP A 74 8.67 0.53 4.78
N PHE A 75 8.45 -0.28 5.79
CA PHE A 75 9.30 -1.42 6.12
C PHE A 75 8.72 -2.64 5.43
N THR A 76 9.36 -2.98 4.32
CA THR A 76 8.97 -4.03 3.40
C THR A 76 9.98 -5.17 3.49
N GLY A 77 9.56 -6.39 3.15
CA GLY A 77 10.46 -7.49 2.91
C GLY A 77 10.71 -8.42 4.07
N ILE A 78 11.85 -9.09 4.01
CA ILE A 78 12.20 -10.32 4.74
C ILE A 78 12.21 -10.17 6.27
N GLY A 79 12.29 -8.97 6.82
CA GLY A 79 12.29 -8.69 8.25
C GLY A 79 10.94 -8.80 8.96
N CYS A 80 9.85 -8.88 8.22
CA CYS A 80 8.49 -8.87 8.78
C CYS A 80 8.11 -10.03 9.71
N ASN A 81 8.94 -11.04 9.81
CA ASN A 81 8.69 -12.23 10.64
C ASN A 81 9.51 -12.26 11.94
N THR A 82 10.31 -11.23 12.22
CA THR A 82 11.14 -11.18 13.42
C THR A 82 10.38 -10.49 14.55
N ALA A 83 10.21 -11.16 15.68
CA ALA A 83 9.49 -10.61 16.82
C ALA A 83 10.14 -9.30 17.31
N GLY A 84 9.39 -8.20 17.26
CA GLY A 84 9.83 -6.88 17.72
C GLY A 84 10.24 -5.92 16.61
N GLU A 85 10.19 -6.33 15.34
CA GLU A 85 10.41 -5.44 14.20
C GLU A 85 9.09 -4.88 13.67
N VAL A 86 9.14 -3.67 13.14
CA VAL A 86 8.00 -3.04 12.48
C VAL A 86 7.71 -3.80 11.20
N CYS A 87 6.49 -4.32 11.06
CA CYS A 87 6.04 -4.99 9.85
C CYS A 87 4.84 -4.26 9.25
N ASP A 88 5.08 -3.51 8.19
CA ASP A 88 4.01 -2.77 7.53
C ASP A 88 3.05 -3.69 6.76
N VAL A 89 3.50 -4.85 6.29
CA VAL A 89 2.63 -5.86 5.67
C VAL A 89 1.57 -6.36 6.66
N ALA A 90 1.96 -6.64 7.91
CA ALA A 90 1.02 -7.05 8.96
C ALA A 90 0.03 -5.93 9.28
N PHE A 91 0.50 -4.69 9.40
CA PHE A 91 -0.36 -3.52 9.58
C PHE A 91 -1.40 -3.40 8.47
N ILE A 92 -1.00 -3.51 7.20
CA ILE A 92 -1.92 -3.39 6.07
C ILE A 92 -2.92 -4.56 6.04
N SER A 93 -2.48 -5.77 6.37
CA SER A 93 -3.40 -6.91 6.52
C SER A 93 -4.48 -6.67 7.56
N GLU A 94 -4.09 -6.19 8.75
CA GLU A 94 -5.01 -5.86 9.84
C GLU A 94 -5.90 -4.66 9.50
N LEU A 95 -5.38 -3.66 8.78
CA LEU A 95 -6.12 -2.50 8.32
C LEU A 95 -7.22 -2.90 7.33
N ILE A 96 -6.92 -3.77 6.36
CA ILE A 96 -7.92 -4.30 5.41
C ILE A 96 -9.05 -5.00 6.18
N ASP A 97 -8.70 -5.91 7.09
CA ASP A 97 -9.70 -6.66 7.87
C ASP A 97 -10.60 -5.72 8.71
N ALA A 98 -10.01 -4.71 9.34
CA ALA A 98 -10.74 -3.72 10.12
C ALA A 98 -11.71 -2.91 9.24
N LEU A 99 -11.22 -2.41 8.09
CA LEU A 99 -12.03 -1.60 7.18
C LEU A 99 -13.17 -2.40 6.55
N VAL A 100 -12.92 -3.64 6.11
CA VAL A 100 -13.95 -4.54 5.58
C VAL A 100 -15.01 -4.86 6.65
N SER A 101 -14.61 -4.98 7.92
CA SER A 101 -15.53 -5.21 9.04
C SER A 101 -16.36 -3.99 9.42
N GLU A 102 -15.81 -2.77 9.27
CA GLU A 102 -16.42 -1.52 9.74
C GLU A 102 -17.27 -0.84 8.66
N TYR A 103 -16.84 -0.96 7.40
CA TYR A 103 -17.49 -0.31 6.25
C TYR A 103 -18.05 -1.35 5.27
N TYR A 104 -19.00 -0.93 4.41
CA TYR A 104 -19.55 -1.77 3.35
C TYR A 104 -18.55 -1.92 2.19
N ILE A 105 -17.43 -2.61 2.44
CA ILE A 105 -16.37 -2.87 1.47
C ILE A 105 -16.47 -4.29 0.94
N ASP A 106 -16.29 -4.43 -0.36
CA ASP A 106 -16.16 -5.72 -1.03
C ASP A 106 -14.73 -6.26 -0.83
N ALA A 107 -14.61 -7.32 -0.03
CA ALA A 107 -13.31 -7.93 0.24
C ALA A 107 -12.62 -8.51 -1.01
N ASP A 108 -13.37 -8.80 -2.08
CA ASP A 108 -12.82 -9.26 -3.36
C ASP A 108 -12.38 -8.10 -4.28
N ARG A 109 -12.67 -6.85 -3.89
CA ARG A 109 -12.34 -5.64 -4.65
C ARG A 109 -11.49 -4.66 -3.84
N VAL A 110 -10.41 -5.15 -3.26
CA VAL A 110 -9.36 -4.36 -2.58
C VAL A 110 -8.19 -4.17 -3.54
N TYR A 111 -7.77 -2.93 -3.75
CA TYR A 111 -6.70 -2.55 -4.66
C TYR A 111 -5.64 -1.74 -3.95
N ALA A 112 -4.38 -1.83 -4.41
CA ALA A 112 -3.27 -1.11 -3.81
C ALA A 112 -2.40 -0.44 -4.87
N SER A 113 -2.10 0.84 -4.69
CA SER A 113 -1.17 1.64 -5.50
C SER A 113 -0.22 2.39 -4.60
N GLY A 114 0.99 2.71 -5.08
CA GLY A 114 1.96 3.46 -4.29
C GLY A 114 3.12 3.96 -5.12
N PHE A 115 3.72 5.07 -4.67
CA PHE A 115 4.80 5.77 -5.35
C PHE A 115 6.15 5.54 -4.66
N SER A 116 7.23 5.35 -5.43
CA SER A 116 8.60 5.24 -4.94
C SER A 116 8.73 4.17 -3.83
N ASN A 117 9.07 4.52 -2.59
CA ASN A 117 9.08 3.60 -1.44
C ASN A 117 7.70 2.93 -1.24
N GLY A 118 6.58 3.64 -1.49
CA GLY A 118 5.25 3.04 -1.56
C GLY A 118 5.12 2.03 -2.70
N GLY A 119 5.76 2.25 -3.84
CA GLY A 119 5.82 1.30 -4.95
C GLY A 119 6.58 0.01 -4.59
N PHE A 120 7.66 0.09 -3.81
CA PHE A 120 8.32 -1.08 -3.21
C PHE A 120 7.36 -1.83 -2.27
N MET A 121 6.63 -1.08 -1.42
CA MET A 121 5.61 -1.68 -0.54
C MET A 121 4.54 -2.44 -1.34
N ILE A 122 4.12 -1.92 -2.51
CA ILE A 122 3.15 -2.61 -3.37
C ILE A 122 3.65 -3.98 -3.81
N TYR A 123 4.93 -4.13 -4.15
CA TYR A 123 5.50 -5.43 -4.48
C TYR A 123 5.52 -6.38 -3.29
N SER A 124 5.86 -5.88 -2.08
CA SER A 124 5.77 -6.69 -0.87
C SER A 124 4.33 -7.15 -0.57
N LEU A 125 3.34 -6.25 -0.73
CA LEU A 125 1.92 -6.65 -0.60
C LEU A 125 1.52 -7.69 -1.64
N ALA A 126 2.02 -7.59 -2.87
CA ALA A 126 1.78 -8.60 -3.90
C ALA A 126 2.33 -9.98 -3.52
N CYS A 127 3.46 -10.03 -2.84
CA CYS A 127 4.05 -11.28 -2.37
C CYS A 127 3.31 -11.90 -1.17
N TYR A 128 2.87 -11.06 -0.23
CA TYR A 128 2.43 -11.55 1.08
C TYR A 128 0.93 -11.40 1.34
N LEU A 129 0.20 -10.58 0.57
CA LEU A 129 -1.25 -10.36 0.70
C LEU A 129 -1.99 -10.59 -0.62
N SER A 130 -1.53 -11.54 -1.40
CA SER A 130 -2.14 -11.94 -2.66
C SER A 130 -3.57 -12.52 -2.51
N ASP A 131 -3.90 -12.98 -1.32
CA ASP A 131 -5.22 -13.47 -0.93
C ASP A 131 -6.21 -12.34 -0.61
N LYS A 132 -5.71 -11.16 -0.21
CA LYS A 132 -6.53 -10.01 0.22
C LYS A 132 -6.64 -8.89 -0.82
N VAL A 133 -5.61 -8.71 -1.65
CA VAL A 133 -5.55 -7.60 -2.62
C VAL A 133 -5.75 -8.10 -4.04
N ALA A 134 -6.74 -7.57 -4.73
CA ALA A 134 -7.18 -8.04 -6.05
C ALA A 134 -6.23 -7.65 -7.19
N ALA A 135 -5.65 -6.42 -7.15
CA ALA A 135 -4.68 -5.95 -8.13
C ALA A 135 -3.78 -4.86 -7.55
N PHE A 136 -2.62 -4.65 -8.18
CA PHE A 136 -1.50 -3.86 -7.69
C PHE A 136 -1.03 -2.84 -8.73
N GLY A 137 -0.73 -1.61 -8.29
CA GLY A 137 -0.27 -0.51 -9.11
C GLY A 137 1.02 0.15 -8.56
N PRO A 138 2.21 -0.48 -8.65
CA PRO A 138 3.45 0.17 -8.27
C PRO A 138 3.82 1.28 -9.26
N VAL A 139 4.19 2.45 -8.73
CA VAL A 139 4.66 3.61 -9.50
C VAL A 139 6.07 3.97 -9.06
N ALA A 140 7.04 3.98 -9.98
CA ALA A 140 8.44 4.31 -9.72
C ALA A 140 9.05 3.56 -8.52
N GLY A 141 8.66 2.30 -8.33
CA GLY A 141 9.20 1.37 -7.34
C GLY A 141 9.46 0.02 -7.99
N LEU A 142 10.30 -0.78 -7.38
CA LEU A 142 10.71 -2.10 -7.86
C LEU A 142 10.51 -3.15 -6.77
N MET A 143 10.67 -4.42 -7.10
CA MET A 143 10.73 -5.49 -6.10
C MET A 143 12.14 -5.55 -5.50
N TYR A 144 12.25 -5.72 -4.17
CA TYR A 144 13.55 -6.00 -3.57
C TYR A 144 14.08 -7.37 -4.02
N THR A 145 15.36 -7.43 -4.37
CA THR A 145 16.01 -8.67 -4.84
C THR A 145 15.87 -9.80 -3.81
N GLU A 146 15.96 -9.47 -2.54
CA GLU A 146 15.78 -10.44 -1.44
C GLU A 146 14.36 -10.99 -1.33
N GLU A 147 13.36 -10.24 -1.77
CA GLU A 147 11.96 -10.70 -1.80
C GLU A 147 11.70 -11.65 -2.96
N LEU A 148 12.36 -11.45 -4.09
CA LEU A 148 12.13 -12.21 -5.32
C LEU A 148 12.20 -13.72 -5.10
N ASP A 149 13.22 -14.18 -4.37
CA ASP A 149 13.44 -15.61 -4.11
C ASP A 149 12.39 -16.21 -3.14
N ASN A 150 11.71 -15.37 -2.37
CA ASN A 150 10.74 -15.76 -1.34
C ASN A 150 9.29 -15.37 -1.70
N CYS A 151 9.10 -14.71 -2.84
CA CYS A 151 7.79 -14.25 -3.29
C CYS A 151 7.00 -15.42 -3.89
N THR A 152 6.02 -15.90 -3.14
CA THR A 152 5.17 -17.04 -3.55
C THR A 152 3.69 -16.67 -3.40
N PRO A 153 3.16 -15.82 -4.30
CA PRO A 153 1.75 -15.44 -4.22
C PRO A 153 0.83 -16.64 -4.44
N ASP A 154 -0.30 -16.68 -3.74
CA ASP A 154 -1.27 -17.77 -3.79
C ASP A 154 -1.96 -17.94 -5.16
N ARG A 155 -1.89 -16.90 -5.99
CA ARG A 155 -2.50 -16.85 -7.32
C ARG A 155 -1.75 -15.91 -8.26
N PRO A 156 -1.94 -16.03 -9.59
CA PRO A 156 -1.48 -14.99 -10.54
C PRO A 156 -2.13 -13.64 -10.22
N LEU A 157 -1.33 -12.58 -10.20
CA LEU A 157 -1.75 -11.24 -9.78
C LEU A 157 -1.76 -10.27 -10.97
N PRO A 158 -2.84 -9.50 -11.14
CA PRO A 158 -2.83 -8.33 -12.02
C PRO A 158 -1.91 -7.24 -11.44
N ILE A 159 -0.91 -6.83 -12.20
CA ILE A 159 -0.01 -5.73 -11.83
C ILE A 159 0.06 -4.75 -13.01
N ILE A 160 -0.14 -3.46 -12.73
CA ILE A 160 0.17 -2.38 -13.65
C ILE A 160 1.36 -1.59 -13.12
N HIS A 161 2.53 -1.76 -13.72
CA HIS A 161 3.76 -1.06 -13.36
C HIS A 161 3.90 0.22 -14.18
N ILE A 162 4.08 1.35 -13.50
CA ILE A 162 4.29 2.66 -14.13
C ILE A 162 5.66 3.18 -13.70
N HIS A 163 6.53 3.51 -14.68
CA HIS A 163 7.90 3.93 -14.38
C HIS A 163 8.42 4.92 -15.42
N GLY A 164 9.23 5.88 -14.98
CA GLY A 164 9.93 6.77 -15.88
C GLY A 164 11.17 6.09 -16.51
N GLU A 165 11.30 6.12 -17.84
CA GLU A 165 12.45 5.53 -18.53
C GLU A 165 13.80 6.15 -18.11
N ASN A 166 13.78 7.40 -17.65
CA ASN A 166 14.98 8.14 -17.23
C ASN A 166 14.98 8.39 -15.70
N ASP A 167 14.34 7.56 -14.91
CA ASP A 167 14.40 7.66 -13.47
C ASP A 167 15.82 7.39 -12.97
N SER A 168 16.48 8.43 -12.48
CA SER A 168 17.85 8.34 -11.99
C SER A 168 17.94 7.93 -10.51
N ALA A 169 16.84 7.98 -9.77
CA ALA A 169 16.78 7.57 -8.37
C ALA A 169 16.52 6.05 -8.25
N ILE A 170 15.55 5.56 -9.02
CA ILE A 170 15.20 4.13 -9.11
C ILE A 170 15.20 3.76 -10.60
N PRO A 171 16.35 3.39 -11.17
CA PRO A 171 16.42 2.99 -12.59
C PRO A 171 15.52 1.81 -12.90
N ILE A 172 14.74 1.90 -14.00
CA ILE A 172 13.80 0.84 -14.40
C ILE A 172 14.50 -0.50 -14.70
N GLU A 173 15.78 -0.47 -15.07
CA GLU A 173 16.60 -1.66 -15.29
C GLU A 173 16.98 -2.38 -13.99
N GLY A 174 16.63 -1.79 -12.85
CA GLY A 174 16.96 -2.34 -11.55
C GLY A 174 18.37 -1.97 -11.06
N SER A 175 18.75 -2.59 -9.97
CA SER A 175 20.01 -2.37 -9.27
C SER A 175 20.45 -3.64 -8.54
N SER A 176 21.52 -3.56 -7.73
CA SER A 176 21.96 -4.70 -6.91
C SER A 176 20.98 -5.08 -5.78
N TYR A 177 20.03 -4.21 -5.46
CA TYR A 177 19.06 -4.43 -4.37
C TYR A 177 17.60 -4.49 -4.83
N ALA A 178 17.31 -4.18 -6.10
CA ALA A 178 15.93 -4.17 -6.61
C ALA A 178 15.87 -4.52 -8.10
N VAL A 179 14.83 -5.20 -8.52
CA VAL A 179 14.55 -5.67 -9.87
C VAL A 179 13.11 -5.39 -10.28
#